data_fdbfd03a50a918f741a7503110164491
#
_entry.id   fdbfd03a50a918f741a7503110164491
#
_cell.length_a   1.000
_cell.length_b   1.000
_cell.length_c   1.000
_cell.angle_alpha   90.00
_cell.angle_beta   90.00
_cell.angle_gamma   90.00
#
_symmetry.space_group_name_H-M   'P 1'
#
loop_
_entity.id
_entity.type
_entity.pdbx_description
1 polymer ?
#
loop_
_entity_poly.entity_id
_entity_poly.type
_entity_poly.pdbx_seq_one_letter_code
_entity_poly.pdbx_strand_id
1 'polypeptide(L)'
;MKYKKTIGITGASGALSRALIRRFKNDGYKIIGFSHQKKRKKKKNPDCIDEEPNEWVYWRYGKESLLKRALQTVDILILNHGIYDAEITKQNFQNSIEINSLSKIKIINMFEDIVFAKTNFSSKKEIWVNTSEAEIFPALSPSYEISKSLIGQVISFKKNLLSKNERKKLIFRKIVLGPFKSDLNPIGIMKPEHVALLICLISRLNISLIVISLNPLTYLFFPLKEFYYFFYSKILRSIK
;
A
#
# COMPACT_ATOMS: atom_id res chain seq x y z
N MET A 1 19.65 -14.70 13.56
CA MET A 1 19.20 -14.93 12.16
C MET A 1 19.32 -13.63 11.37
N LYS A 2 19.88 -13.67 10.17
CA LYS A 2 19.98 -12.51 9.27
C LYS A 2 18.71 -12.44 8.44
N TYR A 3 17.92 -11.38 8.58
CA TYR A 3 16.72 -11.17 7.76
C TYR A 3 17.08 -10.86 6.31
N LYS A 4 16.22 -11.27 5.35
CA LYS A 4 16.39 -10.97 3.92
C LYS A 4 16.29 -9.46 3.64
N LYS A 5 15.21 -8.84 4.12
CA LYS A 5 14.89 -7.40 4.00
C LYS A 5 13.96 -7.00 5.15
N THR A 6 13.81 -5.69 5.36
CA THR A 6 12.84 -5.12 6.31
C THR A 6 11.63 -4.58 5.54
N ILE A 7 10.44 -5.02 5.92
CA ILE A 7 9.17 -4.56 5.36
C ILE A 7 8.44 -3.69 6.38
N GLY A 8 8.08 -2.46 5.99
CA GLY A 8 7.20 -1.58 6.75
C GLY A 8 5.77 -1.67 6.22
N ILE A 9 4.78 -1.95 7.08
CA ILE A 9 3.38 -2.09 6.67
C ILE A 9 2.52 -1.11 7.45
N THR A 10 1.84 -0.17 6.76
CA THR A 10 0.85 0.71 7.39
C THR A 10 -0.51 0.04 7.49
N GLY A 11 -1.30 0.39 8.51
CA GLY A 11 -2.54 -0.32 8.81
C GLY A 11 -2.28 -1.77 9.23
N ALA A 12 -1.19 -1.99 9.98
CA ALA A 12 -0.70 -3.34 10.32
C ALA A 12 -1.67 -4.18 11.17
N SER A 13 -2.66 -3.55 11.80
CA SER A 13 -3.73 -4.24 12.56
C SER A 13 -4.87 -4.79 11.68
N GLY A 14 -4.95 -4.38 10.41
CA GLY A 14 -6.01 -4.80 9.48
C GLY A 14 -5.88 -6.24 9.00
N ALA A 15 -6.97 -6.85 8.54
CA ALA A 15 -7.04 -8.27 8.15
C ALA A 15 -6.00 -8.65 7.09
N LEU A 16 -5.91 -7.89 5.99
CA LEU A 16 -4.91 -8.13 4.93
C LEU A 16 -3.48 -7.97 5.44
N SER A 17 -3.22 -6.95 6.27
CA SER A 17 -1.88 -6.73 6.82
C SER A 17 -1.44 -7.89 7.70
N ARG A 18 -2.31 -8.45 8.56
CA ARG A 18 -1.99 -9.64 9.37
C ARG A 18 -1.63 -10.84 8.50
N ALA A 19 -2.40 -11.08 7.44
CA ALA A 19 -2.12 -12.16 6.50
C ALA A 19 -0.78 -11.97 5.76
N LEU A 20 -0.45 -10.73 5.37
CA LEU A 20 0.85 -10.39 4.76
C LEU A 20 2.00 -10.55 5.76
N ILE A 21 1.83 -10.09 7.01
CA ILE A 21 2.83 -10.21 8.08
C ILE A 21 3.21 -11.68 8.28
N ARG A 22 2.21 -12.56 8.45
CA ARG A 22 2.43 -13.99 8.61
C ARG A 22 3.25 -14.57 7.47
N ARG A 23 2.90 -14.26 6.21
CA ARG A 23 3.60 -14.78 5.04
C ARG A 23 5.03 -14.28 4.94
N PHE A 24 5.23 -12.96 5.07
CA PHE A 24 6.58 -12.40 4.95
C PHE A 24 7.50 -12.83 6.09
N LYS A 25 6.97 -13.03 7.31
CA LYS A 25 7.78 -13.60 8.40
C LYS A 25 8.22 -15.02 8.10
N ASN A 26 7.32 -15.86 7.57
CA ASN A 26 7.64 -17.22 7.14
C ASN A 26 8.70 -17.24 6.01
N ASP A 27 8.69 -16.23 5.16
CA ASP A 27 9.67 -16.03 4.09
C ASP A 27 11.00 -15.41 4.59
N GLY A 28 11.14 -15.13 5.90
CA GLY A 28 12.37 -14.63 6.54
C GLY A 28 12.59 -13.13 6.45
N TYR A 29 11.51 -12.33 6.32
CA TYR A 29 11.57 -10.86 6.38
C TYR A 29 11.41 -10.35 7.81
N LYS A 30 12.07 -9.21 8.13
CA LYS A 30 11.75 -8.43 9.33
C LYS A 30 10.56 -7.51 9.03
N ILE A 31 9.58 -7.45 9.93
CA ILE A 31 8.37 -6.65 9.75
C ILE A 31 8.29 -5.55 10.79
N ILE A 32 8.10 -4.31 10.32
CA ILE A 32 7.73 -3.15 11.14
C ILE A 32 6.26 -2.81 10.85
N GLY A 33 5.41 -2.94 11.84
CA GLY A 33 4.00 -2.61 11.74
C GLY A 33 3.73 -1.17 12.16
N PHE A 34 3.15 -0.38 11.26
CA PHE A 34 2.70 0.99 11.54
C PHE A 34 1.20 0.99 11.82
N SER A 35 0.78 1.41 13.02
CA SER A 35 -0.62 1.40 13.45
C SER A 35 -0.99 2.66 14.24
N HIS A 36 -2.27 3.06 14.16
CA HIS A 36 -2.83 4.13 14.99
C HIS A 36 -3.36 3.61 16.33
N GLN A 37 -3.56 2.31 16.46
CA GLN A 37 -4.05 1.68 17.68
C GLN A 37 -2.90 1.13 18.51
N LYS A 38 -2.82 1.55 19.77
CA LYS A 38 -1.97 0.87 20.73
C LYS A 38 -2.51 -0.55 20.95
N LYS A 39 -1.62 -1.52 20.97
CA LYS A 39 -1.93 -2.94 21.14
C LYS A 39 -2.90 -3.14 22.32
N ARG A 40 -4.14 -3.56 22.06
CA ARG A 40 -4.92 -4.23 23.10
C ARG A 40 -4.29 -5.60 23.29
N LYS A 41 -3.91 -5.96 24.54
CA LYS A 41 -3.46 -7.33 24.88
C LYS A 41 -4.61 -8.29 24.55
N LYS A 42 -4.68 -8.79 23.32
CA LYS A 42 -5.53 -9.94 23.00
C LYS A 42 -4.87 -11.14 23.67
N LYS A 43 -5.66 -11.97 24.40
CA LYS A 43 -5.21 -13.27 24.88
C LYS A 43 -4.56 -14.00 23.70
N LYS A 44 -3.31 -14.41 23.85
CA LYS A 44 -2.62 -15.25 22.85
C LYS A 44 -3.45 -16.51 22.66
N ASN A 45 -4.02 -16.68 21.50
CA ASN A 45 -4.56 -17.98 21.09
C ASN A 45 -3.33 -18.80 20.66
N PRO A 46 -2.99 -19.89 21.33
CA PRO A 46 -1.76 -20.65 21.06
C PRO A 46 -1.72 -21.22 19.63
N ASP A 47 -2.87 -21.36 18.97
CA ASP A 47 -2.98 -21.88 17.59
C ASP A 47 -2.82 -20.81 16.51
N CYS A 48 -2.70 -19.53 16.85
CA CYS A 48 -2.44 -18.47 15.88
C CYS A 48 -0.92 -18.36 15.65
N ILE A 49 -0.47 -18.84 14.51
CA ILE A 49 0.83 -18.51 13.92
C ILE A 49 1.01 -16.99 14.01
N ASP A 50 2.19 -16.56 14.49
CA ASP A 50 2.55 -15.18 14.82
C ASP A 50 2.23 -14.18 13.69
N GLU A 51 1.04 -13.57 13.73
CA GLU A 51 0.57 -12.52 12.81
C GLU A 51 1.03 -11.13 13.26
N GLU A 52 1.84 -11.07 14.32
CA GLU A 52 2.35 -9.83 14.86
C GLU A 52 3.65 -9.42 14.17
N PRO A 53 3.86 -8.13 13.85
CA PRO A 53 5.15 -7.67 13.36
C PRO A 53 6.25 -7.82 14.42
N ASN A 54 7.51 -7.78 13.98
CA ASN A 54 8.67 -7.79 14.89
C ASN A 54 8.75 -6.52 15.74
N GLU A 55 8.27 -5.41 15.19
CA GLU A 55 8.31 -4.09 15.84
C GLU A 55 7.03 -3.33 15.50
N TRP A 56 6.46 -2.64 16.52
CA TRP A 56 5.33 -1.74 16.35
C TRP A 56 5.76 -0.29 16.45
N VAL A 57 5.32 0.54 15.48
CA VAL A 57 5.46 2.00 15.53
C VAL A 57 4.07 2.62 15.48
N TYR A 58 3.74 3.41 16.50
CA TYR A 58 2.44 4.04 16.62
C TYR A 58 2.46 5.46 16.05
N TRP A 59 1.45 5.77 15.23
CA TRP A 59 1.27 7.06 14.61
C TRP A 59 -0.21 7.33 14.31
N ARG A 60 -0.52 8.57 13.95
CA ARG A 60 -1.86 8.96 13.46
C ARG A 60 -1.70 9.82 12.23
N TYR A 61 -2.71 9.84 11.35
CA TYR A 61 -2.73 10.79 10.23
C TYR A 61 -2.56 12.23 10.76
N GLY A 62 -1.86 13.09 9.99
CA GLY A 62 -1.39 14.39 10.46
C GLY A 62 -0.11 14.37 11.31
N LYS A 63 0.38 13.18 11.72
CA LYS A 63 1.62 12.97 12.48
C LYS A 63 2.55 11.98 11.79
N GLU A 64 2.57 11.97 10.46
CA GLU A 64 3.37 11.06 9.63
C GLU A 64 4.87 11.19 9.90
N SER A 65 5.33 12.35 10.33
CA SER A 65 6.74 12.60 10.71
C SER A 65 7.28 11.63 11.78
N LEU A 66 6.42 11.07 12.63
CA LEU A 66 6.80 10.04 13.61
C LEU A 66 7.35 8.77 12.97
N LEU A 67 7.02 8.51 11.70
CA LEU A 67 7.48 7.34 10.96
C LEU A 67 8.91 7.50 10.43
N LYS A 68 9.44 8.73 10.34
CA LYS A 68 10.69 9.04 9.63
C LYS A 68 11.87 8.17 10.06
N ARG A 69 12.06 7.97 11.39
CA ARG A 69 13.16 7.14 11.92
C ARG A 69 13.03 5.66 11.48
N ALA A 70 11.85 5.11 11.58
CA ALA A 70 11.61 3.71 11.20
C ALA A 70 11.74 3.51 9.68
N LEU A 71 11.24 4.46 8.88
CA LEU A 71 11.33 4.41 7.41
C LEU A 71 12.77 4.35 6.89
N GLN A 72 13.75 4.88 7.62
CA GLN A 72 15.17 4.78 7.26
C GLN A 72 15.70 3.34 7.17
N THR A 73 15.08 2.42 7.91
CA THR A 73 15.48 1.00 7.96
C THR A 73 14.65 0.10 7.04
N VAL A 74 13.57 0.63 6.45
CA VAL A 74 12.65 -0.12 5.59
C VAL A 74 13.24 -0.31 4.19
N ASP A 75 13.10 -1.52 3.64
CA ASP A 75 13.42 -1.85 2.26
C ASP A 75 12.19 -1.86 1.36
N ILE A 76 11.06 -2.34 1.89
CA ILE A 76 9.78 -2.41 1.19
C ILE A 76 8.73 -1.74 2.07
N LEU A 77 8.14 -0.66 1.58
CA LEU A 77 7.07 0.06 2.26
C LEU A 77 5.72 -0.31 1.65
N ILE A 78 4.84 -0.95 2.45
CA ILE A 78 3.48 -1.33 2.03
C ILE A 78 2.46 -0.39 2.66
N LEU A 79 1.80 0.41 1.83
CA LEU A 79 0.77 1.37 2.25
C LEU A 79 -0.62 0.73 2.16
N ASN A 80 -1.05 0.12 3.28
CA ASN A 80 -2.32 -0.62 3.36
C ASN A 80 -3.38 0.05 4.24
N HIS A 81 -3.06 1.14 4.96
CA HIS A 81 -4.06 1.84 5.77
C HIS A 81 -5.14 2.50 4.91
N GLY A 82 -6.32 2.63 5.47
CA GLY A 82 -7.47 3.29 4.84
C GLY A 82 -8.72 3.13 5.68
N ILE A 83 -9.75 3.88 5.31
CA ILE A 83 -11.10 3.82 5.86
C ILE A 83 -12.11 3.67 4.73
N TYR A 84 -13.27 3.15 5.08
CA TYR A 84 -14.46 3.11 4.23
C TYR A 84 -15.63 3.65 5.04
N ASP A 85 -16.40 4.52 4.44
CA ASP A 85 -17.59 5.08 5.03
C ASP A 85 -18.67 5.18 3.95
N ALA A 86 -19.82 4.59 4.19
CA ALA A 86 -20.92 4.59 3.24
C ALA A 86 -21.73 5.92 3.26
N GLU A 87 -21.70 6.62 4.40
CA GLU A 87 -22.43 7.87 4.53
C GLU A 87 -21.71 9.03 3.85
N ILE A 88 -22.49 9.82 3.08
CA ILE A 88 -21.99 11.00 2.37
C ILE A 88 -22.15 12.23 3.27
N THR A 89 -21.24 12.40 4.23
CA THR A 89 -21.15 13.63 5.02
C THR A 89 -19.89 14.40 4.65
N LYS A 90 -19.87 15.72 4.91
CA LYS A 90 -18.67 16.55 4.72
C LYS A 90 -17.47 15.98 5.49
N GLN A 91 -17.70 15.52 6.73
CA GLN A 91 -16.65 14.98 7.59
C GLN A 91 -16.10 13.65 7.02
N ASN A 92 -16.97 12.74 6.58
CA ASN A 92 -16.56 11.44 6.02
C ASN A 92 -15.80 11.62 4.71
N PHE A 93 -16.24 12.58 3.88
CA PHE A 93 -15.51 12.94 2.66
C PHE A 93 -14.09 13.43 2.98
N GLN A 94 -13.98 14.39 3.90
CA GLN A 94 -12.68 14.93 4.32
C GLN A 94 -11.78 13.83 4.91
N ASN A 95 -12.29 12.99 5.81
CA ASN A 95 -11.56 11.90 6.42
C ASN A 95 -11.07 10.89 5.36
N SER A 96 -11.92 10.57 4.38
CA SER A 96 -11.54 9.64 3.29
C SER A 96 -10.39 10.20 2.45
N ILE A 97 -10.43 11.47 2.08
CA ILE A 97 -9.33 12.12 1.32
C ILE A 97 -8.05 12.16 2.17
N GLU A 98 -8.14 12.59 3.42
CA GLU A 98 -6.98 12.71 4.31
C GLU A 98 -6.32 11.36 4.56
N ILE A 99 -7.08 10.32 4.92
CA ILE A 99 -6.52 9.03 5.34
C ILE A 99 -6.15 8.17 4.14
N ASN A 100 -7.06 8.03 3.14
CA ASN A 100 -6.84 7.13 2.02
C ASN A 100 -5.83 7.67 1.00
N SER A 101 -5.64 9.00 0.93
CA SER A 101 -4.83 9.64 -0.09
C SER A 101 -3.73 10.52 0.49
N LEU A 102 -4.04 11.63 1.14
CA LEU A 102 -3.04 12.64 1.53
C LEU A 102 -2.01 12.09 2.53
N SER A 103 -2.44 11.31 3.51
CA SER A 103 -1.53 10.64 4.44
C SER A 103 -0.56 9.70 3.73
N LYS A 104 -1.07 8.89 2.77
CA LYS A 104 -0.21 8.03 1.94
C LYS A 104 0.79 8.84 1.13
N ILE A 105 0.35 9.93 0.49
CA ILE A 105 1.23 10.82 -0.29
C ILE A 105 2.34 11.39 0.58
N LYS A 106 2.03 11.87 1.80
CA LYS A 106 3.02 12.38 2.75
C LYS A 106 4.05 11.31 3.12
N ILE A 107 3.61 10.09 3.39
CA ILE A 107 4.51 8.96 3.72
C ILE A 107 5.39 8.58 2.51
N ILE A 108 4.82 8.56 1.30
CA ILE A 108 5.56 8.31 0.06
C ILE A 108 6.65 9.36 -0.12
N ASN A 109 6.32 10.65 -0.02
CA ASN A 109 7.29 11.73 -0.19
C ASN A 109 8.43 11.61 0.82
N MET A 110 8.13 11.36 2.11
CA MET A 110 9.17 11.14 3.12
C MET A 110 10.07 9.94 2.79
N PHE A 111 9.50 8.85 2.26
CA PHE A 111 10.30 7.67 1.90
C PHE A 111 11.13 7.93 0.65
N GLU A 112 10.62 8.65 -0.35
CA GLU A 112 11.37 9.12 -1.52
C GLU A 112 12.56 9.99 -1.09
N ASP A 113 12.34 10.98 -0.20
CA ASP A 113 13.40 11.84 0.31
C ASP A 113 14.52 11.02 0.99
N ILE A 114 14.14 10.04 1.82
CA ILE A 114 15.09 9.12 2.47
C ILE A 114 15.88 8.32 1.43
N VAL A 115 15.19 7.81 0.41
CA VAL A 115 15.80 6.98 -0.63
C VAL A 115 16.70 7.81 -1.52
N PHE A 116 16.28 9.00 -1.96
CA PHE A 116 17.04 9.79 -2.92
C PHE A 116 18.20 10.54 -2.29
N ALA A 117 18.14 10.87 -1.00
CA ALA A 117 19.26 11.48 -0.27
C ALA A 117 20.47 10.55 -0.12
N LYS A 118 20.30 9.22 -0.22
CA LYS A 118 21.41 8.28 -0.11
C LYS A 118 22.13 8.14 -1.46
N THR A 119 23.46 8.20 -1.44
CA THR A 119 24.32 8.02 -2.63
C THR A 119 24.57 6.55 -2.92
N ASN A 120 24.80 5.73 -1.89
CA ASN A 120 25.11 4.30 -2.01
C ASN A 120 23.94 3.44 -1.55
N PHE A 121 23.46 2.54 -2.42
CA PHE A 121 22.41 1.58 -2.13
C PHE A 121 22.94 0.15 -2.31
N SER A 122 22.71 -0.68 -1.31
CA SER A 122 22.95 -2.12 -1.41
C SER A 122 21.85 -2.84 -2.21
N SER A 123 20.65 -2.28 -2.27
CA SER A 123 19.51 -2.84 -3.01
C SER A 123 18.44 -1.80 -3.29
N LYS A 124 17.67 -2.00 -4.35
CA LYS A 124 16.50 -1.15 -4.64
C LYS A 124 15.48 -1.20 -3.52
N LYS A 125 14.93 -0.03 -3.18
CA LYS A 125 13.80 0.10 -2.28
C LYS A 125 12.48 -0.02 -3.06
N GLU A 126 11.41 -0.38 -2.38
CA GLU A 126 10.11 -0.56 -3.01
C GLU A 126 9.01 0.16 -2.22
N ILE A 127 8.06 0.78 -2.93
CA ILE A 127 6.81 1.27 -2.37
C ILE A 127 5.66 0.49 -3.02
N TRP A 128 4.89 -0.20 -2.18
CA TRP A 128 3.69 -0.90 -2.61
C TRP A 128 2.47 -0.16 -2.09
N VAL A 129 1.57 0.21 -2.98
CA VAL A 129 0.37 0.96 -2.60
C VAL A 129 -0.86 0.13 -2.89
N ASN A 130 -1.55 -0.27 -1.83
CA ASN A 130 -2.83 -0.92 -1.94
C ASN A 130 -3.90 0.12 -2.28
N THR A 131 -4.45 -0.02 -3.48
CA THR A 131 -5.58 0.74 -3.98
C THR A 131 -6.82 -0.16 -4.05
N SER A 132 -7.79 0.17 -4.88
CA SER A 132 -9.03 -0.59 -5.00
C SER A 132 -9.54 -0.53 -6.43
N GLU A 133 -10.35 -1.50 -6.83
CA GLU A 133 -11.13 -1.40 -8.06
C GLU A 133 -12.12 -0.23 -8.02
N ALA A 134 -12.42 0.31 -6.84
CA ALA A 134 -13.15 1.56 -6.63
C ALA A 134 -12.50 2.81 -7.28
N GLU A 135 -11.28 2.71 -7.82
CA GLU A 135 -10.71 3.74 -8.68
C GLU A 135 -11.50 3.94 -10.00
N ILE A 136 -12.22 2.92 -10.45
CA ILE A 136 -12.91 2.87 -11.73
C ILE A 136 -14.38 2.44 -11.57
N PHE A 137 -14.64 1.47 -10.69
CA PHE A 137 -15.96 0.87 -10.51
C PHE A 137 -16.65 1.42 -9.26
N PRO A 138 -17.97 1.51 -9.25
CA PRO A 138 -18.74 1.92 -8.08
C PRO A 138 -18.47 1.00 -6.88
N ALA A 139 -18.38 1.61 -5.69
CA ALA A 139 -18.18 0.92 -4.42
C ALA A 139 -19.16 1.39 -3.35
N LEU A 140 -20.29 2.01 -3.76
CA LEU A 140 -21.37 2.51 -2.91
C LEU A 140 -20.90 3.54 -1.87
N SER A 141 -19.77 4.21 -2.13
CA SER A 141 -19.22 5.27 -1.30
C SER A 141 -18.43 6.25 -2.17
N PRO A 142 -19.04 7.36 -2.63
CA PRO A 142 -18.37 8.35 -3.46
C PRO A 142 -17.09 8.92 -2.84
N SER A 143 -17.08 9.14 -1.52
CA SER A 143 -15.89 9.62 -0.80
C SER A 143 -14.73 8.62 -0.86
N TYR A 144 -15.03 7.32 -0.73
CA TYR A 144 -14.06 6.25 -0.87
C TYR A 144 -13.55 6.16 -2.31
N GLU A 145 -14.44 6.15 -3.30
CA GLU A 145 -14.13 6.06 -4.73
C GLU A 145 -13.20 7.20 -5.16
N ILE A 146 -13.56 8.45 -4.81
CA ILE A 146 -12.74 9.64 -5.12
C ILE A 146 -11.37 9.54 -4.44
N SER A 147 -11.32 9.15 -3.17
CA SER A 147 -10.05 9.00 -2.44
C SER A 147 -9.17 7.92 -3.05
N LYS A 148 -9.73 6.79 -3.48
CA LYS A 148 -8.98 5.71 -4.14
C LYS A 148 -8.55 6.09 -5.55
N SER A 149 -9.38 6.81 -6.30
CA SER A 149 -9.01 7.35 -7.60
C SER A 149 -7.86 8.34 -7.49
N LEU A 150 -7.88 9.26 -6.51
CA LEU A 150 -6.82 10.23 -6.27
C LEU A 150 -5.47 9.54 -6.01
N ILE A 151 -5.39 8.65 -5.03
CA ILE A 151 -4.12 7.97 -4.73
C ILE A 151 -3.66 7.09 -5.89
N GLY A 152 -4.58 6.43 -6.58
CA GLY A 152 -4.29 5.59 -7.74
C GLY A 152 -3.65 6.39 -8.88
N GLN A 153 -4.16 7.59 -9.16
CA GLN A 153 -3.58 8.51 -10.16
C GLN A 153 -2.19 9.00 -9.74
N VAL A 154 -2.05 9.44 -8.50
CA VAL A 154 -0.76 9.91 -7.96
C VAL A 154 0.33 8.84 -8.11
N ILE A 155 0.02 7.58 -7.80
CA ILE A 155 0.99 6.48 -7.95
C ILE A 155 1.33 6.21 -9.41
N SER A 156 0.34 6.24 -10.30
CA SER A 156 0.58 6.07 -11.74
C SER A 156 1.50 7.16 -12.28
N PHE A 157 1.32 8.43 -11.88
CA PHE A 157 2.22 9.51 -12.26
C PHE A 157 3.61 9.37 -11.62
N LYS A 158 3.70 9.16 -10.30
CA LYS A 158 4.99 9.02 -9.61
C LYS A 158 5.83 7.91 -10.23
N LYS A 159 5.25 6.72 -10.46
CA LYS A 159 5.90 5.60 -11.13
C LYS A 159 6.46 5.97 -12.51
N ASN A 160 5.66 6.66 -13.31
CA ASN A 160 6.02 6.98 -14.68
C ASN A 160 6.98 8.18 -14.80
N LEU A 161 6.93 9.13 -13.88
CA LEU A 161 7.76 10.35 -13.89
C LEU A 161 9.15 10.17 -13.25
N LEU A 162 9.45 9.06 -12.61
CA LEU A 162 10.81 8.79 -12.11
C LEU A 162 11.85 8.87 -13.22
N SER A 163 12.94 9.60 -13.00
CA SER A 163 14.10 9.62 -13.84
C SER A 163 14.78 8.25 -13.95
N LYS A 164 15.69 8.07 -14.91
CA LYS A 164 16.48 6.82 -15.05
C LYS A 164 17.27 6.49 -13.78
N ASN A 165 17.85 7.50 -13.11
CA ASN A 165 18.62 7.32 -11.89
C ASN A 165 17.74 6.95 -10.68
N GLU A 166 16.57 7.60 -10.53
CA GLU A 166 15.62 7.29 -9.48
C GLU A 166 15.05 5.85 -9.62
N ARG A 167 14.77 5.40 -10.84
CA ARG A 167 14.31 4.02 -11.12
C ARG A 167 15.34 2.94 -10.75
N LYS A 168 16.63 3.29 -10.65
CA LYS A 168 17.66 2.40 -10.14
C LYS A 168 17.56 2.22 -8.61
N LYS A 169 17.01 3.22 -7.92
CA LYS A 169 16.93 3.29 -6.44
C LYS A 169 15.56 2.86 -5.91
N LEU A 170 14.47 3.18 -6.62
CA LEU A 170 13.10 3.02 -6.16
C LEU A 170 12.21 2.36 -7.20
N ILE A 171 11.33 1.45 -6.74
CA ILE A 171 10.28 0.82 -7.54
C ILE A 171 8.93 1.13 -6.88
N PHE A 172 7.96 1.56 -7.68
CA PHE A 172 6.57 1.63 -7.29
C PHE A 172 5.80 0.40 -7.77
N ARG A 173 5.02 -0.21 -6.85
CA ARG A 173 4.03 -1.25 -7.19
C ARG A 173 2.65 -0.76 -6.80
N LYS A 174 1.75 -0.74 -7.76
CA LYS A 174 0.33 -0.47 -7.55
C LYS A 174 -0.39 -1.80 -7.42
N ILE A 175 -1.09 -2.00 -6.31
CA ILE A 175 -1.83 -3.22 -6.02
C ILE A 175 -3.31 -2.87 -5.97
N VAL A 176 -4.05 -3.29 -6.97
CA VAL A 176 -5.49 -3.07 -7.11
C VAL A 176 -6.23 -4.25 -6.52
N LEU A 177 -7.06 -3.99 -5.53
CA LEU A 177 -7.78 -5.01 -4.79
C LEU A 177 -9.29 -4.92 -5.08
N GLY A 178 -9.90 -6.05 -5.40
CA GLY A 178 -11.34 -6.23 -5.35
C GLY A 178 -11.85 -6.43 -3.92
N PRO A 179 -13.15 -6.70 -3.73
CA PRO A 179 -13.78 -6.81 -2.42
C PRO A 179 -13.31 -8.06 -1.68
N PHE A 180 -12.51 -7.90 -0.64
CA PHE A 180 -12.10 -8.97 0.27
C PHE A 180 -12.66 -8.74 1.68
N LYS A 181 -12.83 -9.82 2.43
CA LYS A 181 -13.40 -9.80 3.79
C LYS A 181 -12.47 -9.10 4.78
N SER A 182 -12.99 -8.08 5.44
CA SER A 182 -12.25 -7.30 6.44
C SER A 182 -13.23 -6.57 7.36
N ASP A 183 -12.73 -5.92 8.41
CA ASP A 183 -13.55 -5.07 9.28
C ASP A 183 -14.20 -3.91 8.50
N LEU A 184 -13.56 -3.44 7.42
CA LEU A 184 -14.08 -2.39 6.52
C LEU A 184 -15.08 -2.93 5.49
N ASN A 185 -15.05 -4.22 5.20
CA ASN A 185 -15.93 -4.89 4.24
C ASN A 185 -16.26 -6.30 4.73
N PRO A 186 -17.24 -6.47 5.65
CA PRO A 186 -17.60 -7.76 6.22
C PRO A 186 -18.17 -8.75 5.19
N ILE A 187 -18.79 -8.23 4.12
CA ILE A 187 -19.40 -9.01 3.03
C ILE A 187 -18.42 -9.32 1.89
N GLY A 188 -17.17 -8.94 2.02
CA GLY A 188 -16.15 -9.21 1.00
C GLY A 188 -16.01 -10.71 0.70
N ILE A 189 -15.89 -11.04 -0.59
CA ILE A 189 -15.94 -12.44 -1.07
C ILE A 189 -14.60 -13.14 -0.90
N MET A 190 -13.49 -12.44 -1.19
CA MET A 190 -12.15 -13.02 -1.09
C MET A 190 -11.66 -13.07 0.35
N LYS A 191 -10.97 -14.15 0.74
CA LYS A 191 -10.32 -14.25 2.05
C LYS A 191 -9.00 -13.46 2.04
N PRO A 192 -8.68 -12.71 3.11
CA PRO A 192 -7.42 -11.95 3.21
C PRO A 192 -6.17 -12.80 2.99
N GLU A 193 -6.20 -14.06 3.43
CA GLU A 193 -5.09 -15.01 3.28
C GLU A 193 -4.80 -15.34 1.82
N HIS A 194 -5.85 -15.51 1.01
CA HIS A 194 -5.73 -15.76 -0.43
C HIS A 194 -5.20 -14.51 -1.15
N VAL A 195 -5.73 -13.33 -0.79
CA VAL A 195 -5.24 -12.06 -1.34
C VAL A 195 -3.77 -11.86 -1.01
N ALA A 196 -3.37 -12.09 0.25
CA ALA A 196 -1.98 -12.00 0.68
C ALA A 196 -1.07 -13.00 -0.06
N LEU A 197 -1.54 -14.24 -0.27
CA LEU A 197 -0.81 -15.24 -1.05
C LEU A 197 -0.53 -14.74 -2.47
N LEU A 198 -1.56 -14.26 -3.16
CA LEU A 198 -1.44 -13.77 -4.53
C LEU A 198 -0.51 -12.55 -4.61
N ILE A 199 -0.63 -11.58 -3.68
CA ILE A 199 0.30 -10.45 -3.61
C ILE A 199 1.75 -10.95 -3.50
N CYS A 200 2.03 -11.87 -2.57
CA CYS A 200 3.38 -12.38 -2.35
C CYS A 200 3.91 -13.14 -3.58
N LEU A 201 3.10 -13.96 -4.24
CA LEU A 201 3.51 -14.71 -5.43
C LEU A 201 3.78 -13.78 -6.61
N ILE A 202 2.84 -12.89 -6.94
CA ILE A 202 2.94 -12.01 -8.10
C ILE A 202 4.06 -10.96 -7.89
N SER A 203 4.28 -10.51 -6.65
CA SER A 203 5.36 -9.54 -6.37
C SER A 203 6.77 -10.07 -6.71
N ARG A 204 6.96 -11.41 -6.72
CA ARG A 204 8.22 -12.05 -7.12
C ARG A 204 8.49 -11.93 -8.62
N LEU A 205 7.47 -11.69 -9.44
CA LEU A 205 7.57 -11.58 -10.91
C LEU A 205 8.05 -10.21 -11.39
N ASN A 206 8.46 -9.30 -10.50
CA ASN A 206 8.89 -7.93 -10.80
C ASN A 206 7.85 -7.08 -11.57
N ILE A 207 6.56 -7.36 -11.37
CA ILE A 207 5.44 -6.66 -12.00
C ILE A 207 5.10 -5.41 -11.18
N SER A 208 4.90 -4.28 -11.84
CA SER A 208 4.58 -2.99 -11.18
C SER A 208 3.09 -2.74 -10.97
N LEU A 209 2.22 -3.42 -11.72
CA LEU A 209 0.76 -3.42 -11.55
C LEU A 209 0.32 -4.82 -11.16
N ILE A 210 -0.23 -4.97 -9.97
CA ILE A 210 -0.81 -6.23 -9.47
C ILE A 210 -2.31 -6.01 -9.32
N VAL A 211 -3.10 -6.81 -10.01
CA VAL A 211 -4.57 -6.78 -9.92
C VAL A 211 -5.03 -8.09 -9.28
N ILE A 212 -5.84 -7.99 -8.22
CA ILE A 212 -6.44 -9.12 -7.52
C ILE A 212 -7.92 -8.79 -7.30
N SER A 213 -8.76 -9.27 -8.18
CA SER A 213 -10.21 -9.03 -8.17
C SER A 213 -10.94 -10.23 -8.73
N LEU A 214 -12.21 -10.38 -8.36
CA LEU A 214 -13.13 -11.33 -9.01
C LEU A 214 -13.86 -10.72 -10.20
N ASN A 215 -13.79 -9.39 -10.36
CA ASN A 215 -14.37 -8.70 -11.49
C ASN A 215 -13.41 -8.79 -12.71
N PRO A 216 -13.76 -9.49 -13.79
CA PRO A 216 -12.88 -9.65 -14.96
C PRO A 216 -12.60 -8.32 -15.66
N LEU A 217 -13.50 -7.35 -15.60
CA LEU A 217 -13.30 -6.02 -16.21
C LEU A 217 -12.15 -5.26 -15.54
N THR A 218 -11.83 -5.54 -14.29
CA THR A 218 -10.69 -4.96 -13.58
C THR A 218 -9.37 -5.29 -14.29
N TYR A 219 -9.23 -6.50 -14.81
CA TYR A 219 -8.03 -6.93 -15.55
C TYR A 219 -7.90 -6.30 -16.94
N LEU A 220 -8.98 -5.78 -17.49
CA LEU A 220 -8.97 -5.03 -18.75
C LEU A 220 -8.73 -3.53 -18.54
N PHE A 221 -9.51 -2.91 -17.65
CA PHE A 221 -9.51 -1.46 -17.53
C PHE A 221 -8.29 -0.90 -16.78
N PHE A 222 -7.75 -1.61 -15.79
CA PHE A 222 -6.57 -1.10 -15.07
C PHE A 222 -5.30 -1.09 -15.92
N PRO A 223 -4.94 -2.13 -16.70
CA PRO A 223 -3.84 -2.04 -17.65
C PRO A 223 -4.02 -0.91 -18.68
N LEU A 224 -5.23 -0.71 -19.23
CA LEU A 224 -5.52 0.39 -20.15
C LEU A 224 -5.33 1.75 -19.50
N LYS A 225 -5.81 1.94 -18.25
CA LYS A 225 -5.61 3.15 -17.46
C LYS A 225 -4.12 3.42 -17.22
N GLU A 226 -3.35 2.40 -16.83
CA GLU A 226 -1.90 2.53 -16.62
C GLU A 226 -1.14 2.85 -17.91
N PHE A 227 -1.56 2.27 -19.02
CA PHE A 227 -1.03 2.56 -20.35
C PHE A 227 -1.29 4.02 -20.75
N TYR A 228 -2.50 4.53 -20.52
CA TYR A 228 -2.81 5.95 -20.72
C TYR A 228 -1.87 6.85 -19.90
N TYR A 229 -1.68 6.60 -18.59
CA TYR A 229 -0.78 7.39 -17.76
C TYR A 229 0.68 7.27 -18.20
N PHE A 230 1.10 6.15 -18.73
CA PHE A 230 2.45 5.97 -19.27
C PHE A 230 2.68 6.89 -20.48
N PHE A 231 1.77 6.93 -21.45
CA PHE A 231 1.89 7.81 -22.60
C PHE A 231 1.78 9.28 -22.22
N TYR A 232 0.79 9.62 -21.42
CA TYR A 232 0.63 10.99 -20.95
C TYR A 232 1.88 11.50 -20.20
N SER A 233 2.48 10.67 -19.35
CA SER A 233 3.74 11.01 -18.68
C SER A 233 4.92 11.17 -19.62
N LYS A 234 4.95 10.47 -20.76
CA LYS A 234 5.97 10.70 -21.81
C LYS A 234 5.81 12.08 -22.45
N ILE A 235 4.58 12.46 -22.77
CA ILE A 235 4.27 13.79 -23.32
C ILE A 235 4.70 14.88 -22.35
N LEU A 236 4.35 14.75 -21.06
CA LEU A 236 4.75 15.72 -20.03
C LEU A 236 6.28 15.87 -19.91
N ARG A 237 7.04 14.81 -20.16
CA ARG A 237 8.52 14.87 -20.14
C ARG A 237 9.11 15.53 -21.38
N SER A 238 8.45 15.44 -22.51
CA SER A 238 8.92 16.08 -23.76
C SER A 238 8.68 17.59 -23.80
N ILE A 239 7.79 18.09 -22.93
CA ILE A 239 7.49 19.53 -22.80
C ILE A 239 8.44 20.25 -21.83
N LYS A 240 9.14 19.49 -20.97
CA LYS A 240 10.18 20.00 -20.03
C LYS A 240 11.57 19.87 -20.62
#